data_b23b29cf9463ca8c160dbaf5a14a63e6
#
_entry.id   b23b29cf9463ca8c160dbaf5a14a63e6
#
_cell.length_a   1.000
_cell.length_b   1.000
_cell.length_c   1.000
_cell.angle_alpha   90.00
_cell.angle_beta   90.00
_cell.angle_gamma   90.00
#
_symmetry.space_group_name_H-M   'P 1'
#
loop_
_entity.id
_entity.type
_entity.pdbx_description
1 polymer ?
#
loop_
_entity_poly.entity_id
_entity_poly.type
_entity_poly.pdbx_seq_one_letter_code
_entity_poly.pdbx_strand_id
1 'polypeptide(L)'
;PKRGFCWMKKKVRFNLLDAAILLVAVGLVLSFVFRAELARIVSGAEEAAYTVTFTVVTTPENADALAVGARLTDGDGNVFAGEVTALSPAEGFGALAGQRALSVQADMRGYTKDGADFLAGGTRLEPGASFAVTADGRELFIQIGSVVRK
;
A
#
# COMPACT_ATOMS: atom_id res chain seq x y z
N PRO A 1 -21.39 -41.15 -48.82
CA PRO A 1 -20.62 -41.79 -47.71
C PRO A 1 -20.37 -40.80 -46.59
N LYS A 2 -21.07 -40.96 -45.48
CA LYS A 2 -20.91 -40.13 -44.28
C LYS A 2 -19.70 -40.67 -43.53
N ARG A 3 -18.60 -39.90 -43.58
CA ARG A 3 -17.43 -40.17 -42.71
C ARG A 3 -17.77 -39.74 -41.29
N GLY A 4 -18.11 -40.73 -40.46
CA GLY A 4 -18.27 -40.53 -39.04
C GLY A 4 -16.92 -40.17 -38.42
N PHE A 5 -16.81 -38.95 -37.92
CA PHE A 5 -15.69 -38.46 -37.15
C PHE A 5 -15.83 -39.02 -35.75
N CYS A 6 -15.10 -40.10 -35.50
CA CYS A 6 -15.09 -40.78 -34.21
C CYS A 6 -14.23 -39.94 -33.25
N TRP A 7 -14.85 -39.14 -32.42
CA TRP A 7 -14.18 -38.48 -31.30
C TRP A 7 -13.80 -39.55 -30.27
N MET A 8 -12.57 -40.02 -30.35
CA MET A 8 -11.99 -40.79 -29.24
C MET A 8 -11.88 -39.87 -28.01
N LYS A 9 -12.81 -40.05 -27.07
CA LYS A 9 -12.67 -39.50 -25.73
C LYS A 9 -11.50 -40.22 -25.05
N LYS A 10 -10.27 -39.69 -25.15
CA LYS A 10 -9.15 -40.11 -24.32
C LYS A 10 -9.57 -39.84 -22.88
N LYS A 11 -9.87 -40.89 -22.12
CA LYS A 11 -9.97 -40.83 -20.64
C LYS A 11 -8.58 -40.47 -20.14
N VAL A 12 -8.38 -39.16 -19.79
CA VAL A 12 -7.19 -38.71 -19.08
C VAL A 12 -7.23 -39.41 -17.72
N ARG A 13 -6.39 -40.45 -17.53
CA ARG A 13 -6.20 -41.04 -16.22
C ARG A 13 -5.36 -40.09 -15.41
N PHE A 14 -6.00 -39.34 -14.54
CA PHE A 14 -5.34 -38.49 -13.56
C PHE A 14 -4.51 -39.38 -12.64
N ASN A 15 -3.20 -39.30 -12.73
CA ASN A 15 -2.30 -40.09 -11.92
C ASN A 15 -2.05 -39.31 -10.61
N LEU A 16 -1.79 -40.02 -9.51
CA LEU A 16 -1.50 -39.39 -8.20
C LEU A 16 -0.34 -38.40 -8.32
N LEU A 17 0.58 -38.63 -9.23
CA LEU A 17 1.72 -37.78 -9.53
C LEU A 17 1.28 -36.45 -10.18
N ASP A 18 0.28 -36.49 -11.08
CA ASP A 18 -0.26 -35.27 -11.72
C ASP A 18 -0.98 -34.40 -10.69
N ALA A 19 -1.70 -35.03 -9.74
CA ALA A 19 -2.34 -34.34 -8.62
C ALA A 19 -1.32 -33.65 -7.70
N ALA A 20 -0.21 -34.33 -7.42
CA ALA A 20 0.87 -33.78 -6.59
C ALA A 20 1.56 -32.58 -7.27
N ILE A 21 1.85 -32.69 -8.58
CA ILE A 21 2.43 -31.59 -9.36
C ILE A 21 1.49 -30.38 -9.39
N LEU A 22 0.19 -30.62 -9.59
CA LEU A 22 -0.82 -29.56 -9.63
C LEU A 22 -0.95 -28.86 -8.27
N LEU A 23 -0.90 -29.63 -7.17
CA LEU A 23 -0.92 -29.08 -5.80
C LEU A 23 0.30 -28.21 -5.52
N VAL A 24 1.50 -28.64 -5.94
CA VAL A 24 2.72 -27.86 -5.80
C VAL A 24 2.65 -26.57 -6.65
N ALA A 25 2.19 -26.66 -7.89
CA ALA A 25 2.04 -25.51 -8.76
C ALA A 25 1.04 -24.49 -8.20
N VAL A 26 -0.12 -24.92 -7.72
CA VAL A 26 -1.10 -24.07 -7.05
C VAL A 26 -0.52 -23.45 -5.77
N GLY A 27 0.21 -24.22 -4.96
CA GLY A 27 0.87 -23.75 -3.75
C GLY A 27 1.91 -22.65 -4.05
N LEU A 28 2.69 -22.80 -5.13
CA LEU A 28 3.65 -21.80 -5.55
C LEU A 28 2.96 -20.50 -6.01
N VAL A 29 1.89 -20.62 -6.81
CA VAL A 29 1.13 -19.44 -7.26
C VAL A 29 0.49 -18.73 -6.07
N LEU A 30 -0.13 -19.44 -5.15
CA LEU A 30 -0.70 -18.86 -3.93
C LEU A 30 0.37 -18.20 -3.07
N SER A 31 1.53 -18.83 -2.90
CA SER A 31 2.66 -18.24 -2.15
C SER A 31 3.16 -16.95 -2.79
N PHE A 32 3.14 -16.85 -4.11
CA PHE A 32 3.56 -15.64 -4.82
C PHE A 32 2.53 -14.51 -4.68
N VAL A 33 1.24 -14.84 -4.80
CA VAL A 33 0.13 -13.87 -4.67
C VAL A 33 -0.02 -13.38 -3.23
N PHE A 34 0.11 -14.29 -2.26
CA PHE A 34 -0.05 -13.97 -0.83
C PHE A 34 1.26 -13.73 -0.09
N ARG A 35 2.36 -13.53 -0.81
CA ARG A 35 3.69 -13.36 -0.21
C ARG A 35 3.73 -12.27 0.87
N ALA A 36 3.06 -11.14 0.64
CA ALA A 36 3.00 -10.04 1.58
C ALA A 36 2.19 -10.41 2.84
N GLU A 37 1.06 -11.09 2.67
CA GLU A 37 0.21 -11.56 3.78
C GLU A 37 0.90 -12.65 4.61
N LEU A 38 1.50 -13.64 3.94
CA LEU A 38 2.25 -14.69 4.61
C LEU A 38 3.46 -14.15 5.37
N ALA A 39 4.18 -13.18 4.81
CA ALA A 39 5.28 -12.51 5.48
C ALA A 39 4.83 -11.78 6.75
N ARG A 40 3.64 -11.17 6.76
CA ARG A 40 3.05 -10.54 7.95
C ARG A 40 2.71 -11.55 9.03
N ILE A 41 2.02 -12.64 8.67
CA ILE A 41 1.62 -13.70 9.62
C ILE A 41 2.84 -14.37 10.25
N VAL A 42 3.85 -14.69 9.46
CA VAL A 42 5.09 -15.34 9.94
C VAL A 42 5.95 -14.39 10.76
N SER A 43 5.92 -13.08 10.49
CA SER A 43 6.75 -12.10 11.17
C SER A 43 6.16 -11.54 12.48
N GLY A 44 4.96 -12.00 12.89
CA GLY A 44 4.29 -11.49 14.10
C GLY A 44 3.89 -10.02 14.02
N ALA A 45 3.65 -9.51 12.80
CA ALA A 45 3.19 -8.16 12.59
C ALA A 45 1.70 -8.04 12.94
N GLU A 46 1.34 -7.08 13.80
CA GLU A 46 -0.03 -6.77 14.16
C GLU A 46 -0.55 -5.63 13.27
N GLU A 47 -1.70 -5.82 12.64
CA GLU A 47 -2.37 -4.74 11.92
C GLU A 47 -2.73 -3.60 12.88
N ALA A 48 -2.47 -2.38 12.44
CA ALA A 48 -2.76 -1.18 13.21
C ALA A 48 -3.27 -0.05 12.30
N ALA A 49 -4.11 0.80 12.88
CA ALA A 49 -4.55 2.04 12.28
C ALA A 49 -3.89 3.22 13.01
N TYR A 50 -3.50 4.22 12.25
CA TYR A 50 -2.79 5.39 12.76
C TYR A 50 -3.48 6.66 12.30
N THR A 51 -3.51 7.66 13.15
CA THR A 51 -3.72 9.05 12.73
C THR A 51 -2.34 9.69 12.62
N VAL A 52 -1.96 10.05 11.42
CA VAL A 52 -0.65 10.66 11.10
C VAL A 52 -0.85 12.11 10.73
N THR A 53 -0.12 13.00 11.39
CA THR A 53 -0.04 14.40 10.99
C THR A 53 1.32 14.63 10.33
N PHE A 54 1.30 15.13 9.12
CA PHE A 54 2.51 15.40 8.35
C PHE A 54 2.46 16.78 7.69
N THR A 55 3.63 17.29 7.36
CA THR A 55 3.78 18.54 6.61
C THR A 55 4.24 18.23 5.20
N VAL A 56 3.67 18.94 4.24
CA VAL A 56 4.08 18.90 2.85
C VAL A 56 4.34 20.35 2.37
N VAL A 57 5.47 20.54 1.68
CA VAL A 57 5.77 21.78 0.97
C VAL A 57 5.74 21.46 -0.51
N THR A 58 4.81 22.08 -1.24
CA THR A 58 4.56 21.72 -2.63
C THR A 58 4.00 22.89 -3.43
N THR A 59 3.92 22.70 -4.75
CA THR A 59 3.27 23.69 -5.63
C THR A 59 1.76 23.71 -5.43
N PRO A 60 1.06 24.82 -5.72
CA PRO A 60 -0.40 24.90 -5.62
C PRO A 60 -1.12 23.79 -6.38
N GLU A 61 -0.63 23.44 -7.57
CA GLU A 61 -1.21 22.37 -8.40
C GLU A 61 -1.16 20.99 -7.73
N ASN A 62 -0.06 20.69 -7.04
CA ASN A 62 0.09 19.45 -6.31
C ASN A 62 -0.65 19.48 -4.96
N ALA A 63 -0.80 20.66 -4.36
CA ALA A 63 -1.59 20.85 -3.15
C ALA A 63 -3.07 20.50 -3.37
N ASP A 64 -3.61 20.74 -4.56
CA ASP A 64 -4.99 20.42 -4.91
C ASP A 64 -5.27 18.91 -4.91
N ALA A 65 -4.24 18.08 -5.06
CA ALA A 65 -4.36 16.61 -4.93
C ALA A 65 -4.59 16.14 -3.48
N LEU A 66 -4.34 17.01 -2.50
CA LEU A 66 -4.49 16.72 -1.06
C LEU A 66 -5.83 17.23 -0.51
N ALA A 67 -6.92 17.05 -1.21
CA ALA A 67 -8.25 17.35 -0.66
C ALA A 67 -8.63 16.40 0.47
N VAL A 68 -9.53 16.82 1.37
CA VAL A 68 -10.13 15.90 2.37
C VAL A 68 -10.83 14.77 1.62
N GLY A 69 -10.59 13.53 2.03
CA GLY A 69 -11.03 12.32 1.33
C GLY A 69 -10.07 11.83 0.24
N ALA A 70 -8.97 12.55 -0.03
CA ALA A 70 -7.97 12.08 -0.99
C ALA A 70 -7.30 10.80 -0.49
N ARG A 71 -7.16 9.82 -1.39
CA ARG A 71 -6.48 8.56 -1.09
C ARG A 71 -4.99 8.72 -1.24
N LEU A 72 -4.27 8.27 -0.22
CA LEU A 72 -2.82 8.22 -0.21
C LEU A 72 -2.34 6.79 -0.49
N THR A 73 -1.31 6.67 -1.29
CA THR A 73 -0.63 5.39 -1.55
C THR A 73 0.84 5.51 -1.21
N ASP A 74 1.43 4.42 -0.73
CA ASP A 74 2.83 4.34 -0.34
C ASP A 74 3.68 3.79 -1.49
N GLY A 75 4.91 4.28 -1.63
CA GLY A 75 5.84 3.89 -2.68
C GLY A 75 5.35 4.29 -4.08
N ASP A 76 5.49 3.40 -5.05
CA ASP A 76 5.14 3.63 -6.46
C ASP A 76 3.62 3.73 -6.74
N GLY A 77 2.84 4.09 -5.74
CA GLY A 77 1.39 4.24 -5.86
C GLY A 77 0.60 2.93 -5.86
N ASN A 78 1.23 1.82 -5.50
CA ASN A 78 0.64 0.49 -5.59
C ASN A 78 -0.02 0.01 -4.30
N VAL A 79 0.34 0.57 -3.15
CA VAL A 79 -0.18 0.14 -1.85
C VAL A 79 -0.98 1.26 -1.21
N PHE A 80 -2.25 1.00 -0.93
CA PHE A 80 -3.10 1.96 -0.21
C PHE A 80 -2.54 2.20 1.20
N ALA A 81 -2.19 3.45 1.50
CA ALA A 81 -1.65 3.86 2.79
C ALA A 81 -2.71 4.49 3.70
N GLY A 82 -3.63 5.28 3.15
CA GLY A 82 -4.64 5.96 3.95
C GLY A 82 -5.46 6.99 3.21
N GLU A 83 -6.19 7.80 3.98
CA GLU A 83 -7.07 8.85 3.48
C GLU A 83 -6.87 10.14 4.27
N VAL A 84 -6.88 11.26 3.57
CA VAL A 84 -6.77 12.61 4.18
C VAL A 84 -8.05 12.95 4.93
N THR A 85 -7.92 13.28 6.22
CA THR A 85 -9.07 13.63 7.08
C THR A 85 -9.17 15.12 7.35
N ALA A 86 -8.05 15.85 7.39
CA ALA A 86 -8.04 17.28 7.60
C ALA A 86 -6.83 17.94 6.91
N LEU A 87 -7.00 19.19 6.54
CA LEU A 87 -5.99 20.03 5.91
C LEU A 87 -6.00 21.41 6.57
N SER A 88 -4.81 21.95 6.83
CA SER A 88 -4.64 23.32 7.29
C SER A 88 -3.34 23.91 6.73
N PRO A 89 -3.22 25.23 6.59
CA PRO A 89 -1.94 25.86 6.29
C PRO A 89 -0.91 25.51 7.39
N ALA A 90 0.32 25.19 6.99
CA ALA A 90 1.42 24.97 7.94
C ALA A 90 2.13 26.31 8.18
N GLU A 91 2.09 26.79 9.42
CA GLU A 91 2.81 27.98 9.83
C GLU A 91 4.27 27.63 10.16
N GLY A 92 5.19 28.55 9.86
CA GLY A 92 6.60 28.40 10.23
C GLY A 92 7.46 27.56 9.30
N PHE A 93 6.91 26.98 8.25
CA PHE A 93 7.68 26.33 7.20
C PHE A 93 8.00 27.34 6.09
N GLY A 94 9.28 27.54 5.82
CA GLY A 94 9.76 28.43 4.77
C GLY A 94 9.41 27.89 3.37
N ALA A 95 8.17 28.13 2.94
CA ALA A 95 7.82 27.89 1.56
C ALA A 95 8.50 28.93 0.67
N LEU A 96 9.18 28.47 -0.37
CA LEU A 96 9.74 29.35 -1.40
C LEU A 96 8.61 30.02 -2.18
N ALA A 97 8.94 31.13 -2.87
CA ALA A 97 7.98 31.82 -3.72
C ALA A 97 7.33 30.84 -4.72
N GLY A 98 5.99 30.76 -4.71
CA GLY A 98 5.22 29.81 -5.54
C GLY A 98 4.97 28.43 -4.91
N GLN A 99 5.40 28.19 -3.68
CA GLN A 99 5.10 26.98 -2.92
C GLN A 99 4.11 27.24 -1.80
N ARG A 100 3.42 26.20 -1.38
CA ARG A 100 2.55 26.22 -0.19
C ARG A 100 3.01 25.12 0.79
N ALA A 101 3.02 25.47 2.06
CA ALA A 101 3.20 24.50 3.14
C ALA A 101 1.84 24.18 3.75
N LEU A 102 1.53 22.89 3.79
CA LEU A 102 0.28 22.35 4.34
C LEU A 102 0.57 21.38 5.47
N SER A 103 -0.21 21.48 6.54
CA SER A 103 -0.31 20.47 7.57
C SER A 103 -1.50 19.57 7.24
N VAL A 104 -1.24 18.30 7.08
CA VAL A 104 -2.21 17.30 6.65
C VAL A 104 -2.37 16.28 7.76
N GLN A 105 -3.61 15.97 8.11
CA GLN A 105 -3.95 14.86 8.97
C GLN A 105 -4.57 13.77 8.10
N ALA A 106 -4.07 12.55 8.24
CA ALA A 106 -4.58 11.40 7.51
C ALA A 106 -4.76 10.19 8.43
N ASP A 107 -5.79 9.42 8.15
CA ASP A 107 -5.99 8.11 8.73
C ASP A 107 -5.28 7.08 7.87
N MET A 108 -4.24 6.47 8.41
CA MET A 108 -3.38 5.54 7.69
C MET A 108 -3.50 4.12 8.24
N ARG A 109 -3.29 3.14 7.36
CA ARG A 109 -3.25 1.71 7.72
C ARG A 109 -1.82 1.20 7.61
N GLY A 110 -1.50 0.34 8.55
CA GLY A 110 -0.18 -0.25 8.60
C GLY A 110 -0.11 -1.41 9.56
N TYR A 111 1.03 -1.64 10.13
CA TYR A 111 1.27 -2.71 11.09
C TYR A 111 2.37 -2.31 12.07
N THR A 112 2.32 -2.90 13.26
CA THR A 112 3.39 -2.81 14.26
C THR A 112 4.19 -4.10 14.24
N LYS A 113 5.51 -4.00 14.22
CA LYS A 113 6.43 -5.12 14.30
C LYS A 113 7.64 -4.74 15.15
N ASP A 114 8.00 -5.59 16.09
CA ASP A 114 9.17 -5.39 16.99
C ASP A 114 9.16 -4.01 17.70
N GLY A 115 7.96 -3.50 18.03
CA GLY A 115 7.80 -2.21 18.69
C GLY A 115 7.94 -0.99 17.76
N ALA A 116 8.05 -1.18 16.46
CA ALA A 116 8.07 -0.12 15.47
C ALA A 116 6.80 -0.16 14.62
N ASP A 117 6.37 1.01 14.18
CA ASP A 117 5.18 1.21 13.36
C ASP A 117 5.56 1.38 11.89
N PHE A 118 4.79 0.75 11.00
CA PHE A 118 5.02 0.76 9.56
C PHE A 118 3.72 1.00 8.80
N LEU A 119 3.81 1.69 7.67
CA LEU A 119 2.73 1.72 6.67
C LEU A 119 2.55 0.35 6.01
N ALA A 120 1.41 0.14 5.39
CA ALA A 120 1.11 -1.09 4.66
C ALA A 120 2.16 -1.44 3.58
N GLY A 121 2.80 -0.45 2.98
CA GLY A 121 3.89 -0.60 2.01
C GLY A 121 5.27 -0.90 2.63
N GLY A 122 5.39 -0.88 3.96
CA GLY A 122 6.64 -1.17 4.67
C GLY A 122 7.45 0.05 5.06
N THR A 123 6.98 1.26 4.75
CA THR A 123 7.63 2.50 5.18
C THR A 123 7.45 2.70 6.68
N ARG A 124 8.55 2.95 7.39
CA ARG A 124 8.54 3.15 8.84
C ARG A 124 7.92 4.49 9.21
N LEU A 125 7.01 4.45 10.18
CA LEU A 125 6.32 5.62 10.72
C LEU A 125 7.04 6.14 11.96
N GLU A 126 7.83 7.21 11.78
CA GLU A 126 8.51 7.86 12.90
C GLU A 126 8.32 9.39 12.79
N PRO A 127 8.07 10.10 13.89
CA PRO A 127 8.10 11.56 13.88
C PRO A 127 9.45 12.08 13.36
N GLY A 128 9.41 13.03 12.43
CA GLY A 128 10.59 13.57 11.76
C GLY A 128 11.04 12.81 10.51
N ALA A 129 10.52 11.60 10.25
CA ALA A 129 10.81 10.87 9.02
C ALA A 129 10.20 11.58 7.80
N SER A 130 10.88 11.47 6.67
CA SER A 130 10.41 12.01 5.39
C SER A 130 10.39 10.89 4.36
N PHE A 131 9.30 10.81 3.60
CA PHE A 131 9.15 9.85 2.51
C PHE A 131 8.16 10.37 1.47
N ALA A 132 8.11 9.69 0.34
CA ALA A 132 7.18 10.01 -0.74
C ALA A 132 5.86 9.26 -0.57
N VAL A 133 4.76 9.96 -0.79
CA VAL A 133 3.41 9.38 -0.95
C VAL A 133 2.82 9.84 -2.26
N THR A 134 1.95 9.06 -2.84
CA THR A 134 1.21 9.45 -4.04
C THR A 134 -0.23 9.77 -3.69
N ALA A 135 -0.69 10.95 -4.11
CA ALA A 135 -2.07 11.38 -4.03
C ALA A 135 -2.56 11.79 -5.42
N ASP A 136 -3.66 11.21 -5.89
CA ASP A 136 -4.23 11.49 -7.23
C ASP A 136 -3.19 11.41 -8.36
N GLY A 137 -2.32 10.37 -8.31
CA GLY A 137 -1.26 10.15 -9.30
C GLY A 137 -0.07 11.12 -9.22
N ARG A 138 0.00 11.98 -8.20
CA ARG A 138 1.09 12.93 -7.97
C ARG A 138 1.92 12.50 -6.77
N GLU A 139 3.21 12.46 -6.97
CA GLU A 139 4.16 12.16 -5.90
C GLU A 139 4.41 13.40 -5.05
N LEU A 140 4.31 13.23 -3.74
CA LEU A 140 4.47 14.29 -2.74
C LEU A 140 5.46 13.82 -1.68
N PHE A 141 6.46 14.64 -1.39
CA PHE A 141 7.36 14.42 -0.26
C PHE A 141 6.72 14.98 1.01
N ILE A 142 6.54 14.13 1.99
CA ILE A 142 5.95 14.48 3.28
C ILE A 142 6.97 14.33 4.40
N GLN A 143 6.81 15.12 5.44
CA GLN A 143 7.55 15.00 6.69
C GLN A 143 6.57 14.72 7.82
N ILE A 144 6.76 13.60 8.53
CA ILE A 144 5.90 13.21 9.64
C ILE A 144 6.13 14.13 10.82
N GLY A 145 5.06 14.75 11.32
CA GLY A 145 5.07 15.52 12.55
C GLY A 145 4.73 14.66 13.77
N SER A 146 3.63 13.91 13.68
CA SER A 146 3.18 13.03 14.76
C SER A 146 2.48 11.79 14.24
N VAL A 147 2.58 10.71 15.02
CA VAL A 147 1.90 9.44 14.75
C VAL A 147 1.14 9.05 16.03
N VAL A 148 -0.15 8.80 15.89
CA VAL A 148 -1.00 8.34 16.99
C VAL A 148 -1.66 7.04 16.57
N ARG A 149 -1.41 5.97 17.30
CA ARG A 149 -2.08 4.68 17.11
C ARG A 149 -3.52 4.76 17.63
N LYS A 150 -4.48 4.25 16.83
CA LYS A 150 -5.90 4.15 17.19
C LYS A 150 -6.22 2.91 18.01
#